data_35022fb5d28389e8b363ad2839730d67
#
_entry.id   35022fb5d28389e8b363ad2839730d67
#
_cell.length_a   1.000
_cell.length_b   1.000
_cell.length_c   1.000
_cell.angle_alpha   90.00
_cell.angle_beta   90.00
_cell.angle_gamma   90.00
#
_symmetry.space_group_name_H-M   'P 1'
#
loop_
_entity.id
_entity.type
_entity.pdbx_description
1 polymer ?
#
loop_
_entity_poly.entity_id
_entity_poly.type
_entity_poly.pdbx_seq_one_letter_code
_entity_poly.pdbx_strand_id
1 'polypeptide(L)'
;MKSESRLSTRISLRWPPAPPFENTDTIVLSVKDWYVDLRVDRSNPRTPSVDWAIAGQRLIESREPHRVLFTHELDSRDSFEETDCGTFTTLPNGDDLEKGTMPRPDVPGNPLAKYEEVWRTLKFPEGPEGRMQGISWILESESSVSHTDTHAQNGNGNGTQGKERVQVTKTFLGRIWGVYVALRQQQGYTRYKNKDGKWVISDRTGGDVSVRREEWPSGWRERYVLGPDAGNLPSLIAGLEGEGQGPWRVRGEKVMVGGERYIVRAFEAVE
;
A
#
# COMPACT_ATOMS: atom_id res chain seq x y z
N MET A 1 -3.86 3.38 26.71
CA MET A 1 -4.08 2.24 25.78
C MET A 1 -2.85 2.08 24.91
N LYS A 2 -2.48 0.86 24.51
CA LYS A 2 -1.40 0.66 23.55
C LYS A 2 -1.95 0.99 22.16
N SER A 3 -1.26 1.85 21.40
CA SER A 3 -1.68 2.21 20.04
C SER A 3 -1.72 0.96 19.15
N GLU A 4 -2.75 0.87 18.30
CA GLU A 4 -2.88 -0.14 17.25
C GLU A 4 -2.24 0.33 15.93
N SER A 5 -1.77 1.59 15.90
CA SER A 5 -0.98 2.12 14.79
C SER A 5 0.49 1.79 14.97
N ARG A 6 1.18 1.57 13.84
CA ARG A 6 2.62 1.29 13.80
C ARG A 6 3.25 2.00 12.60
N LEU A 7 4.31 2.74 12.87
CA LEU A 7 5.19 3.30 11.86
C LEU A 7 6.49 2.50 11.87
N SER A 8 6.91 1.98 10.71
CA SER A 8 8.11 1.15 10.62
C SER A 8 8.97 1.53 9.42
N THR A 9 10.26 1.22 9.54
CA THR A 9 11.22 1.29 8.45
C THR A 9 11.99 -0.01 8.36
N ARG A 10 12.41 -0.39 7.15
CA ARG A 10 13.31 -1.52 6.95
C ARG A 10 14.73 -1.09 7.27
N ILE A 11 15.44 -1.91 8.05
CA ILE A 11 16.84 -1.71 8.41
C ILE A 11 17.76 -2.46 7.45
N SER A 12 17.33 -3.64 7.02
CA SER A 12 18.07 -4.42 6.03
C SER A 12 17.21 -5.48 5.35
N LEU A 13 17.56 -5.80 4.13
CA LEU A 13 17.12 -6.98 3.38
C LEU A 13 18.33 -7.90 3.16
N ARG A 14 18.13 -9.20 3.28
CA ARG A 14 19.14 -10.20 2.97
C ARG A 14 18.53 -11.36 2.18
N TRP A 15 19.25 -11.80 1.15
CA TRP A 15 19.01 -13.03 0.43
C TRP A 15 20.06 -14.06 0.87
N PRO A 16 19.78 -14.93 1.85
CA PRO A 16 20.79 -15.88 2.32
C PRO A 16 21.41 -16.73 1.20
N PRO A 17 22.75 -16.95 1.17
CA PRO A 17 23.74 -16.59 2.19
C PRO A 17 24.39 -15.20 2.02
N ALA A 18 23.91 -14.35 1.09
CA ALA A 18 24.47 -13.02 0.86
C ALA A 18 24.40 -12.13 2.11
N PRO A 19 25.31 -11.13 2.26
CA PRO A 19 25.24 -10.17 3.38
C PRO A 19 23.99 -9.30 3.29
N PRO A 20 23.50 -8.74 4.43
CA PRO A 20 22.40 -7.80 4.44
C PRO A 20 22.78 -6.46 3.79
N PHE A 21 21.80 -5.82 3.18
CA PHE A 21 21.92 -4.46 2.59
C PHE A 21 20.63 -3.70 2.76
N GLU A 22 20.67 -2.36 2.57
CA GLU A 22 19.50 -1.48 2.48
C GLU A 22 19.81 -0.33 1.53
N ASN A 23 19.10 -0.30 0.43
CA ASN A 23 19.26 0.71 -0.62
C ASN A 23 17.99 1.56 -0.82
N THR A 24 16.98 1.41 0.05
CA THR A 24 15.72 2.16 -0.06
C THR A 24 15.49 3.10 1.12
N ASP A 25 14.70 4.15 0.90
CA ASP A 25 13.99 4.89 1.94
C ASP A 25 12.62 4.25 2.12
N THR A 26 12.54 3.33 3.07
CA THR A 26 11.33 2.56 3.34
C THR A 26 10.54 3.16 4.48
N ILE A 27 9.24 3.34 4.29
CA ILE A 27 8.29 3.73 5.34
C ILE A 27 7.01 2.92 5.22
N VAL A 28 6.59 2.29 6.30
CA VAL A 28 5.34 1.54 6.39
C VAL A 28 4.44 2.14 7.45
N LEU A 29 3.25 2.55 7.04
CA LEU A 29 2.19 3.03 7.89
C LEU A 29 1.18 1.88 8.08
N SER A 30 1.04 1.36 9.28
CA SER A 30 0.01 0.37 9.61
C SER A 30 -0.95 0.97 10.63
N VAL A 31 -2.25 0.93 10.34
CA VAL A 31 -3.32 1.37 11.25
C VAL A 31 -4.31 0.22 11.37
N LYS A 32 -4.35 -0.41 12.53
CA LYS A 32 -5.10 -1.66 12.76
C LYS A 32 -4.65 -2.75 11.78
N ASP A 33 -5.58 -3.23 10.95
CA ASP A 33 -5.37 -4.29 9.97
C ASP A 33 -5.07 -3.79 8.54
N TRP A 34 -4.88 -2.49 8.34
CA TRP A 34 -4.55 -1.89 7.05
C TRP A 34 -3.15 -1.31 7.03
N TYR A 35 -2.50 -1.32 5.85
CA TYR A 35 -1.17 -0.76 5.69
C TYR A 35 -0.98 -0.06 4.35
N VAL A 36 -0.01 0.87 4.35
CA VAL A 36 0.57 1.51 3.17
C VAL A 36 2.09 1.44 3.32
N ASP A 37 2.78 0.82 2.37
CA ASP A 37 4.23 0.66 2.32
C ASP A 37 4.78 1.39 1.10
N LEU A 38 5.75 2.26 1.31
CA LEU A 38 6.47 2.98 0.26
C LEU A 38 7.98 2.77 0.43
N ARG A 39 8.60 2.25 -0.62
CA ARG A 39 10.05 2.04 -0.72
C ARG A 39 10.59 2.85 -1.90
N VAL A 40 11.43 3.83 -1.63
CA VAL A 40 12.06 4.69 -2.63
C VAL A 40 13.53 4.35 -2.74
N ASP A 41 14.00 4.03 -3.95
CA ASP A 41 15.41 3.72 -4.23
C ASP A 41 16.30 4.95 -3.94
N ARG A 42 17.39 4.71 -3.19
CA ARG A 42 18.40 5.72 -2.83
C ARG A 42 19.67 5.66 -3.66
N SER A 43 19.79 4.69 -4.57
CA SER A 43 21.01 4.50 -5.35
C SER A 43 21.34 5.73 -6.20
N ASN A 44 20.34 6.51 -6.61
CA ASN A 44 20.52 7.81 -7.24
C ASN A 44 19.72 8.92 -6.52
N PRO A 45 20.32 9.64 -5.55
CA PRO A 45 19.63 10.70 -4.81
C PRO A 45 19.14 11.88 -5.65
N ARG A 46 19.66 12.05 -6.89
CA ARG A 46 19.23 13.14 -7.79
C ARG A 46 17.98 12.78 -8.58
N THR A 47 17.72 11.51 -8.77
CA THR A 47 16.56 10.98 -9.51
C THR A 47 15.98 9.81 -8.71
N PRO A 48 15.34 10.07 -7.56
CA PRO A 48 14.71 9.01 -6.79
C PRO A 48 13.61 8.34 -7.60
N SER A 49 13.46 7.04 -7.47
CA SER A 49 12.42 6.26 -8.11
C SER A 49 11.72 5.34 -7.11
N VAL A 50 10.49 4.96 -7.41
CA VAL A 50 9.77 3.98 -6.60
C VAL A 50 10.42 2.62 -6.81
N ASP A 51 10.93 2.00 -5.73
CA ASP A 51 11.38 0.62 -5.73
C ASP A 51 10.18 -0.32 -5.57
N TRP A 52 9.34 -0.06 -4.57
CA TRP A 52 8.11 -0.80 -4.34
C TRP A 52 7.09 0.06 -3.58
N ALA A 53 5.85 0.05 -4.04
CA ALA A 53 4.73 0.69 -3.37
C ALA A 53 3.57 -0.28 -3.28
N ILE A 54 3.08 -0.54 -2.05
CA ILE A 54 2.06 -1.53 -1.76
C ILE A 54 1.04 -0.94 -0.78
N ALA A 55 -0.21 -1.32 -0.94
CA ALA A 55 -1.23 -1.07 0.08
C ALA A 55 -2.23 -2.23 0.15
N GLY A 56 -2.71 -2.52 1.35
CA GLY A 56 -3.65 -3.62 1.56
C GLY A 56 -3.91 -3.90 3.04
N GLN A 57 -4.25 -5.15 3.34
CA GLN A 57 -4.51 -5.63 4.69
C GLN A 57 -3.32 -6.43 5.23
N ARG A 58 -3.11 -6.30 6.53
CA ARG A 58 -2.17 -7.04 7.33
C ARG A 58 -2.96 -8.00 8.22
N LEU A 59 -3.00 -9.28 7.87
CA LEU A 59 -3.79 -10.31 8.54
C LEU A 59 -2.89 -11.23 9.38
N ILE A 60 -3.21 -11.40 10.65
CA ILE A 60 -2.49 -12.35 11.50
C ILE A 60 -3.00 -13.74 11.18
N GLU A 61 -2.17 -14.57 10.51
CA GLU A 61 -2.50 -15.94 10.17
C GLU A 61 -2.27 -16.88 11.35
N SER A 62 -1.18 -16.65 12.12
CA SER A 62 -0.84 -17.41 13.31
C SER A 62 -0.16 -16.53 14.35
N ARG A 63 -0.28 -16.88 15.63
CA ARG A 63 0.40 -16.20 16.73
C ARG A 63 1.68 -16.93 17.17
N GLU A 64 1.75 -18.23 16.97
CA GLU A 64 2.91 -19.07 17.31
C GLU A 64 3.15 -20.13 16.20
N PRO A 65 4.16 -19.95 15.34
CA PRO A 65 4.99 -18.74 15.22
C PRO A 65 4.16 -17.53 14.77
N HIS A 66 4.61 -16.32 15.11
CA HIS A 66 3.91 -15.10 14.66
C HIS A 66 4.04 -14.95 13.16
N ARG A 67 2.96 -15.24 12.44
CA ARG A 67 2.90 -15.23 10.98
C ARG A 67 1.84 -14.26 10.50
N VAL A 68 2.21 -13.44 9.53
CA VAL A 68 1.39 -12.37 8.97
C VAL A 68 1.27 -12.55 7.46
N LEU A 69 0.06 -12.43 6.97
CA LEU A 69 -0.28 -12.36 5.56
C LEU A 69 -0.53 -10.90 5.18
N PHE A 70 0.03 -10.47 4.06
CA PHE A 70 -0.21 -9.14 3.47
C PHE A 70 -0.99 -9.30 2.17
N THR A 71 -2.13 -8.62 2.05
CA THR A 71 -2.86 -8.54 0.78
C THR A 71 -2.34 -7.37 -0.03
N HIS A 72 -2.40 -7.48 -1.35
CA HIS A 72 -1.95 -6.44 -2.27
C HIS A 72 -3.15 -5.87 -3.02
N GLU A 73 -3.81 -4.86 -2.41
CA GLU A 73 -4.89 -4.12 -3.06
C GLU A 73 -4.35 -3.10 -4.08
N LEU A 74 -3.13 -2.62 -3.88
CA LEU A 74 -2.31 -1.85 -4.78
C LEU A 74 -0.89 -2.41 -4.72
N ASP A 75 -0.25 -2.61 -5.87
CA ASP A 75 1.12 -3.14 -5.94
C ASP A 75 1.83 -2.68 -7.21
N SER A 76 2.95 -1.97 -7.05
CA SER A 76 3.76 -1.47 -8.17
C SER A 76 4.55 -2.55 -8.92
N ARG A 77 4.58 -3.79 -8.42
CA ARG A 77 5.24 -4.95 -9.04
C ARG A 77 4.25 -5.96 -9.60
N ASP A 78 2.95 -5.65 -9.61
CA ASP A 78 1.87 -6.53 -10.11
C ASP A 78 1.75 -7.88 -9.41
N SER A 79 2.24 -8.01 -8.17
CA SER A 79 2.19 -9.25 -7.39
C SER A 79 0.84 -9.43 -6.67
N PHE A 80 -0.28 -9.18 -7.35
CA PHE A 80 -1.62 -9.18 -6.75
C PHE A 80 -2.10 -10.56 -6.32
N GLU A 81 -1.69 -11.61 -7.01
CA GLU A 81 -2.13 -12.99 -6.78
C GLU A 81 -1.10 -13.78 -5.95
N GLU A 82 0.02 -13.17 -5.64
CA GLU A 82 1.08 -13.81 -4.85
C GLU A 82 0.71 -13.80 -3.36
N THR A 83 1.02 -14.88 -2.67
CA THR A 83 0.90 -14.93 -1.22
C THR A 83 2.12 -14.30 -0.59
N ASP A 84 1.97 -13.04 -0.15
CA ASP A 84 3.00 -12.37 0.65
C ASP A 84 2.78 -12.68 2.13
N CYS A 85 3.75 -13.40 2.70
CA CYS A 85 3.60 -13.96 4.03
C CYS A 85 4.94 -14.07 4.74
N GLY A 86 5.06 -13.38 5.87
CA GLY A 86 6.26 -13.36 6.70
C GLY A 86 6.07 -13.98 8.09
N THR A 87 7.10 -14.64 8.59
CA THR A 87 7.18 -15.09 9.99
C THR A 87 8.08 -14.13 10.76
N PHE A 88 7.57 -13.56 11.84
CA PHE A 88 8.23 -12.52 12.61
C PHE A 88 8.81 -13.05 13.93
N THR A 89 10.00 -12.58 14.27
CA THR A 89 10.66 -12.85 15.56
C THR A 89 11.30 -11.55 16.05
N THR A 90 10.99 -11.14 17.28
CA THR A 90 11.61 -9.95 17.89
C THR A 90 13.04 -10.23 18.28
N LEU A 91 13.96 -9.40 17.82
CA LEU A 91 15.38 -9.45 18.13
C LEU A 91 15.70 -8.82 19.50
N PRO A 92 16.86 -9.13 20.12
CA PRO A 92 17.21 -8.57 21.43
C PRO A 92 17.29 -7.05 21.50
N ASN A 93 17.51 -6.36 20.38
CA ASN A 93 17.53 -4.90 20.29
C ASN A 93 16.16 -4.26 20.08
N GLY A 94 15.09 -5.07 20.04
CA GLY A 94 13.71 -4.62 19.84
C GLY A 94 13.27 -4.46 18.39
N ASP A 95 14.15 -4.69 17.41
CA ASP A 95 13.78 -4.79 16.01
C ASP A 95 13.07 -6.14 15.73
N ASP A 96 12.32 -6.25 14.66
CA ASP A 96 11.68 -7.50 14.25
C ASP A 96 12.42 -8.08 13.05
N LEU A 97 12.73 -9.38 13.12
CA LEU A 97 13.23 -10.18 12.00
C LEU A 97 12.06 -10.86 11.32
N GLU A 98 11.84 -10.52 10.07
CA GLU A 98 10.89 -11.18 9.18
C GLU A 98 11.60 -12.17 8.28
N LYS A 99 11.03 -13.36 8.13
CA LYS A 99 11.49 -14.40 7.21
C LYS A 99 10.34 -14.87 6.35
N GLY A 100 10.60 -14.99 5.06
CA GLY A 100 9.62 -15.45 4.09
C GLY A 100 10.27 -15.93 2.81
N THR A 101 9.45 -15.99 1.76
CA THR A 101 9.86 -16.32 0.41
C THR A 101 9.17 -15.35 -0.54
N MET A 102 9.93 -14.70 -1.40
CA MET A 102 9.39 -13.79 -2.41
C MET A 102 10.21 -13.87 -3.71
N PRO A 103 9.68 -13.38 -4.85
CA PRO A 103 10.45 -13.27 -6.09
C PRO A 103 11.69 -12.38 -5.90
N ARG A 104 12.80 -12.77 -6.55
CA ARG A 104 14.03 -11.97 -6.60
C ARG A 104 14.06 -11.11 -7.87
N PRO A 105 13.75 -9.80 -7.79
CA PRO A 105 13.68 -8.93 -8.97
C PRO A 105 15.06 -8.64 -9.59
N ASP A 106 16.13 -8.84 -8.83
CA ASP A 106 17.52 -8.65 -9.24
C ASP A 106 18.12 -9.85 -10.00
N VAL A 107 17.35 -10.95 -10.13
CA VAL A 107 17.76 -12.17 -10.85
C VAL A 107 16.83 -12.41 -12.04
N PRO A 108 17.38 -12.68 -13.25
CA PRO A 108 16.56 -13.01 -14.42
C PRO A 108 15.56 -14.14 -14.14
N GLY A 109 14.31 -13.94 -14.54
CA GLY A 109 13.21 -14.88 -14.30
C GLY A 109 12.57 -14.79 -12.92
N ASN A 110 12.96 -13.82 -12.09
CA ASN A 110 12.39 -13.53 -10.77
C ASN A 110 12.16 -14.80 -9.91
N PRO A 111 13.19 -15.68 -9.72
CA PRO A 111 12.99 -16.92 -8.99
C PRO A 111 12.58 -16.65 -7.55
N LEU A 112 11.69 -17.49 -7.02
CA LEU A 112 11.34 -17.46 -5.60
C LEU A 112 12.57 -17.79 -4.75
N ALA A 113 12.88 -16.96 -3.77
CA ALA A 113 14.01 -17.14 -2.86
C ALA A 113 13.60 -16.78 -1.42
N LYS A 114 14.25 -17.46 -0.47
CA LYS A 114 14.12 -17.10 0.94
C LYS A 114 14.74 -15.73 1.20
N TYR A 115 14.05 -14.90 1.97
CA TYR A 115 14.58 -13.61 2.40
C TYR A 115 14.56 -13.48 3.93
N GLU A 116 15.34 -12.54 4.40
CA GLU A 116 15.30 -12.03 5.77
C GLU A 116 15.29 -10.50 5.72
N GLU A 117 14.29 -9.89 6.35
CA GLU A 117 14.19 -8.44 6.51
C GLU A 117 14.22 -8.09 8.00
N VAL A 118 14.97 -7.03 8.34
CA VAL A 118 14.98 -6.48 9.70
C VAL A 118 14.19 -5.18 9.69
N TRP A 119 13.19 -5.11 10.56
CA TRP A 119 12.26 -3.99 10.66
C TRP A 119 12.38 -3.28 11.98
N ARG A 120 12.39 -1.97 11.95
CA ARG A 120 12.38 -1.12 13.13
C ARG A 120 11.07 -0.37 13.26
N THR A 121 10.44 -0.48 14.44
CA THR A 121 9.33 0.40 14.81
C THR A 121 9.87 1.79 15.16
N LEU A 122 9.32 2.81 14.52
CA LEU A 122 9.67 4.20 14.74
C LEU A 122 8.73 4.84 15.78
N LYS A 123 9.24 5.86 16.47
CA LYS A 123 8.37 6.77 17.23
C LYS A 123 7.55 7.59 16.24
N PHE A 124 6.30 7.85 16.59
CA PHE A 124 5.47 8.74 15.78
C PHE A 124 6.04 10.16 15.85
N PRO A 125 6.37 10.77 14.69
CA PRO A 125 6.78 12.18 14.68
C PRO A 125 5.57 13.05 15.04
N GLU A 126 5.83 14.17 15.69
CA GLU A 126 4.80 15.16 16.00
C GLU A 126 4.03 15.56 14.74
N GLY A 127 2.72 15.71 14.87
CA GLY A 127 1.82 16.17 13.83
C GLY A 127 1.20 17.53 14.15
N PRO A 128 0.24 18.00 13.36
CA PRO A 128 -0.47 19.26 13.62
C PRO A 128 -1.17 19.32 14.97
N GLU A 129 -1.54 18.17 15.53
CA GLU A 129 -2.22 18.04 16.83
C GLU A 129 -1.30 18.34 18.02
N GLY A 130 0.03 18.35 17.79
CA GLY A 130 1.04 18.68 18.81
C GLY A 130 1.68 17.44 19.45
N ARG A 131 2.38 17.68 20.56
CA ARG A 131 3.12 16.64 21.27
C ARG A 131 2.17 15.67 21.97
N MET A 132 2.50 14.39 21.90
CA MET A 132 1.78 13.31 22.59
C MET A 132 0.34 13.08 22.09
N GLN A 133 -0.11 13.80 21.09
CA GLN A 133 -1.43 13.70 20.47
C GLN A 133 -1.28 13.48 18.97
N GLY A 134 -2.26 12.84 18.37
CA GLY A 134 -2.28 12.70 16.92
C GLY A 134 -3.32 11.72 16.43
N ILE A 135 -3.60 11.84 15.14
CA ILE A 135 -4.51 10.95 14.44
C ILE A 135 -3.74 10.05 13.47
N SER A 136 -4.26 8.85 13.30
CA SER A 136 -3.78 7.87 12.34
C SER A 136 -4.96 7.32 11.56
N TRP A 137 -4.85 7.23 10.24
CA TRP A 137 -5.93 6.71 9.42
C TRP A 137 -5.40 6.13 8.10
N ILE A 138 -6.21 5.24 7.51
CA ILE A 138 -6.04 4.74 6.15
C ILE A 138 -7.37 4.86 5.42
N LEU A 139 -7.33 5.47 4.24
CA LEU A 139 -8.45 5.61 3.31
C LEU A 139 -8.15 4.86 2.01
N GLU A 140 -9.18 4.27 1.43
CA GLU A 140 -9.15 3.69 0.08
C GLU A 140 -10.18 4.40 -0.79
N SER A 141 -9.80 4.80 -2.02
CA SER A 141 -10.74 5.38 -2.97
C SER A 141 -11.89 4.42 -3.28
N GLU A 142 -13.11 4.95 -3.37
CA GLU A 142 -14.21 4.22 -3.97
C GLU A 142 -13.92 4.11 -5.48
N SER A 143 -13.69 2.86 -5.96
CA SER A 143 -13.23 2.61 -7.32
C SER A 143 -14.15 3.24 -8.37
N SER A 144 -13.62 4.16 -9.16
CA SER A 144 -14.28 4.60 -10.39
C SER A 144 -14.04 3.55 -11.47
N VAL A 145 -15.10 2.87 -11.88
CA VAL A 145 -15.03 1.85 -12.96
C VAL A 145 -15.22 2.55 -14.29
N SER A 146 -14.21 2.53 -15.15
CA SER A 146 -14.38 2.84 -16.58
C SER A 146 -14.49 1.54 -17.37
N HIS A 147 -15.63 1.36 -18.05
CA HIS A 147 -15.82 0.23 -18.95
C HIS A 147 -15.18 0.57 -20.31
N THR A 148 -14.18 -0.18 -20.72
CA THR A 148 -13.74 -0.19 -22.11
C THR A 148 -14.51 -1.31 -22.80
N ASP A 149 -15.57 -0.93 -23.55
CA ASP A 149 -16.27 -1.85 -24.45
C ASP A 149 -15.27 -2.39 -25.48
N THR A 150 -14.75 -3.57 -25.27
CA THR A 150 -14.17 -4.33 -26.36
C THR A 150 -15.33 -4.92 -27.15
N HIS A 151 -15.72 -4.26 -28.25
CA HIS A 151 -16.56 -4.88 -29.26
C HIS A 151 -15.95 -6.23 -29.63
N ALA A 152 -16.61 -7.32 -29.24
CA ALA A 152 -16.34 -8.62 -29.79
C ALA A 152 -16.64 -8.54 -31.30
N GLN A 153 -15.60 -8.55 -32.14
CA GLN A 153 -15.80 -8.80 -33.56
C GLN A 153 -16.51 -10.14 -33.69
N ASN A 154 -17.70 -10.09 -34.32
CA ASN A 154 -18.48 -11.24 -34.72
C ASN A 154 -17.61 -12.23 -35.52
N GLY A 155 -17.18 -13.30 -34.87
CA GLY A 155 -16.61 -14.48 -35.49
C GLY A 155 -17.48 -15.67 -35.11
N ASN A 156 -18.07 -16.32 -36.12
CA ASN A 156 -18.90 -17.49 -36.07
C ASN A 156 -18.42 -18.58 -35.09
N GLY A 157 -19.27 -19.01 -34.21
CA GLY A 157 -19.36 -20.39 -33.74
C GLY A 157 -18.53 -20.82 -32.53
N ASN A 158 -19.23 -21.18 -31.52
CA ASN A 158 -18.88 -21.86 -30.26
C ASN A 158 -18.60 -20.93 -29.05
N GLY A 159 -19.62 -20.88 -28.21
CA GLY A 159 -19.73 -20.49 -26.82
C GLY A 159 -18.52 -19.92 -26.03
N THR A 160 -17.87 -18.93 -26.51
CA THR A 160 -16.92 -18.13 -25.70
C THR A 160 -17.72 -17.17 -24.85
N GLN A 161 -17.86 -17.47 -23.54
CA GLN A 161 -18.34 -16.52 -22.55
C GLN A 161 -17.58 -15.21 -22.73
N GLY A 162 -18.29 -14.10 -22.98
CA GLY A 162 -17.70 -12.80 -23.24
C GLY A 162 -16.78 -12.38 -22.08
N LYS A 163 -15.49 -12.23 -22.36
CA LYS A 163 -14.54 -11.60 -21.44
C LYS A 163 -14.73 -10.11 -21.50
N GLU A 164 -14.77 -9.47 -20.36
CA GLU A 164 -14.88 -8.03 -20.21
C GLU A 164 -13.58 -7.47 -19.61
N ARG A 165 -13.05 -6.39 -20.19
CA ARG A 165 -11.95 -5.64 -19.61
C ARG A 165 -12.49 -4.43 -18.88
N VAL A 166 -12.05 -4.27 -17.65
CA VAL A 166 -12.46 -3.19 -16.76
C VAL A 166 -11.20 -2.47 -16.30
N GLN A 167 -11.20 -1.15 -16.32
CA GLN A 167 -10.15 -0.35 -15.72
C GLN A 167 -10.69 0.35 -14.47
N VAL A 168 -9.88 0.35 -13.43
CA VAL A 168 -10.18 1.06 -12.19
C VAL A 168 -8.96 1.85 -11.73
N THR A 169 -9.19 3.00 -11.10
CA THR A 169 -8.14 3.72 -10.39
C THR A 169 -8.26 3.41 -8.91
N LYS A 170 -7.21 2.88 -8.32
CA LYS A 170 -7.07 2.64 -6.89
C LYS A 170 -6.18 3.70 -6.28
N THR A 171 -6.65 4.33 -5.21
CA THR A 171 -5.85 5.29 -4.42
C THR A 171 -5.93 4.91 -2.96
N PHE A 172 -4.79 4.82 -2.30
CA PHE A 172 -4.67 4.67 -0.86
C PHE A 172 -4.02 5.91 -0.27
N LEU A 173 -4.60 6.42 0.80
CA LEU A 173 -4.06 7.51 1.60
C LEU A 173 -3.83 6.98 3.01
N GLY A 174 -2.65 7.18 3.55
CA GLY A 174 -2.30 6.80 4.91
C GLY A 174 -1.65 7.95 5.67
N ARG A 175 -2.05 8.16 6.91
CA ARG A 175 -1.42 9.10 7.82
C ARG A 175 -1.18 8.44 9.18
N ILE A 176 -0.01 8.64 9.74
CA ILE A 176 0.31 8.41 11.15
C ILE A 176 0.96 9.67 11.69
N TRP A 177 0.21 10.44 12.47
CA TRP A 177 0.62 11.70 13.07
C TRP A 177 1.24 12.65 12.04
N GLY A 178 2.55 12.90 12.11
CA GLY A 178 3.30 13.78 11.20
C GLY A 178 3.88 13.10 9.96
N VAL A 179 3.41 11.90 9.59
CA VAL A 179 3.79 11.23 8.33
C VAL A 179 2.56 10.92 7.52
N TYR A 180 2.60 11.26 6.24
CA TYR A 180 1.55 11.00 5.27
C TYR A 180 2.13 10.34 4.01
N VAL A 181 1.41 9.37 3.47
CA VAL A 181 1.70 8.71 2.19
C VAL A 181 0.42 8.56 1.38
N ALA A 182 0.47 8.93 0.12
CA ALA A 182 -0.57 8.66 -0.87
C ALA A 182 0.01 7.81 -2.00
N LEU A 183 -0.73 6.76 -2.39
CA LEU A 183 -0.40 5.87 -3.51
C LEU A 183 -1.58 5.81 -4.47
N ARG A 184 -1.34 5.92 -5.79
CA ARG A 184 -2.36 5.77 -6.83
C ARG A 184 -1.86 4.88 -7.95
N GLN A 185 -2.71 3.96 -8.40
CA GLN A 185 -2.42 3.05 -9.51
C GLN A 185 -3.67 2.86 -10.37
N GLN A 186 -3.49 2.89 -11.70
CA GLN A 186 -4.49 2.37 -12.62
C GLN A 186 -4.33 0.85 -12.72
N GLN A 187 -5.44 0.12 -12.61
CA GLN A 187 -5.44 -1.34 -12.66
C GLN A 187 -6.42 -1.81 -13.73
N GLY A 188 -5.98 -2.81 -14.50
CA GLY A 188 -6.81 -3.51 -15.47
C GLY A 188 -7.26 -4.86 -14.93
N TYR A 189 -8.53 -5.18 -15.11
CA TYR A 189 -9.09 -6.48 -14.78
C TYR A 189 -9.68 -7.12 -16.03
N THR A 190 -9.36 -8.40 -16.24
CA THR A 190 -10.12 -9.24 -17.16
C THR A 190 -11.07 -10.10 -16.34
N ARG A 191 -12.38 -9.99 -16.61
CA ARG A 191 -13.40 -10.77 -15.90
C ARG A 191 -14.31 -11.50 -16.87
N TYR A 192 -14.89 -12.60 -16.42
CA TYR A 192 -15.87 -13.38 -17.16
C TYR A 192 -16.95 -13.89 -16.21
N LYS A 193 -18.12 -14.25 -16.77
CA LYS A 193 -19.14 -14.93 -15.98
C LYS A 193 -18.85 -16.42 -15.94
N ASN A 194 -18.78 -16.99 -14.73
CA ASN A 194 -18.69 -18.45 -14.56
C ASN A 194 -20.01 -19.14 -14.89
N LYS A 195 -20.05 -20.47 -14.77
CA LYS A 195 -21.24 -21.29 -15.05
C LYS A 195 -22.47 -20.89 -14.23
N ASP A 196 -22.25 -20.30 -13.05
CA ASP A 196 -23.33 -19.86 -12.14
C ASP A 196 -23.74 -18.40 -12.42
N GLY A 197 -23.23 -17.78 -13.49
CA GLY A 197 -23.50 -16.40 -13.85
C GLY A 197 -22.78 -15.36 -12.99
N LYS A 198 -21.87 -15.78 -12.09
CA LYS A 198 -21.08 -14.88 -11.23
C LYS A 198 -19.84 -14.38 -11.97
N TRP A 199 -19.53 -13.11 -11.77
CA TRP A 199 -18.30 -12.54 -12.29
C TRP A 199 -17.07 -13.11 -11.54
N VAL A 200 -16.08 -13.55 -12.32
CA VAL A 200 -14.79 -14.05 -11.85
C VAL A 200 -13.71 -13.22 -12.53
N ILE A 201 -12.74 -12.73 -11.75
CA ILE A 201 -11.53 -12.08 -12.26
C ILE A 201 -10.60 -13.19 -12.73
N SER A 202 -10.15 -13.11 -13.99
CA SER A 202 -9.18 -14.06 -14.56
C SER A 202 -7.76 -13.51 -14.62
N ASP A 203 -7.64 -12.18 -14.54
CA ASP A 203 -6.36 -11.52 -14.71
C ASP A 203 -6.44 -10.12 -14.11
N ARG A 204 -5.38 -9.68 -13.44
CA ARG A 204 -5.25 -8.34 -12.86
C ARG A 204 -3.86 -7.80 -13.20
N THR A 205 -3.82 -6.60 -13.71
CA THR A 205 -2.58 -5.90 -14.05
C THR A 205 -2.61 -4.50 -13.47
N GLY A 206 -1.45 -3.98 -13.10
CA GLY A 206 -1.27 -2.60 -12.66
C GLY A 206 -0.45 -1.78 -13.65
N GLY A 207 -0.72 -0.50 -13.69
CA GLY A 207 0.15 0.47 -14.33
C GLY A 207 1.16 1.05 -13.33
N ASP A 208 1.92 2.03 -13.80
CA ASP A 208 2.86 2.77 -12.94
C ASP A 208 2.15 3.38 -11.73
N VAL A 209 2.81 3.31 -10.58
CA VAL A 209 2.29 3.89 -9.34
C VAL A 209 2.76 5.34 -9.21
N SER A 210 1.82 6.21 -8.88
CA SER A 210 2.10 7.58 -8.45
C SER A 210 2.11 7.65 -6.93
N VAL A 211 3.10 8.31 -6.37
CA VAL A 211 3.31 8.40 -4.93
C VAL A 211 3.53 9.83 -4.47
N ARG A 212 3.01 10.15 -3.30
CA ARG A 212 3.30 11.37 -2.54
C ARG A 212 3.60 11.00 -1.10
N ARG A 213 4.70 11.50 -0.55
CA ARG A 213 5.03 11.41 0.87
C ARG A 213 5.26 12.81 1.41
N GLU A 214 4.59 13.13 2.51
CA GLU A 214 4.74 14.40 3.22
C GLU A 214 5.04 14.15 4.69
N GLU A 215 5.80 15.05 5.29
CA GLU A 215 6.23 14.98 6.69
C GLU A 215 6.01 16.34 7.39
N TRP A 216 5.79 16.31 8.70
CA TRP A 216 5.51 17.48 9.55
C TRP A 216 6.66 17.80 10.50
N PRO A 217 7.76 18.43 10.09
CA PRO A 217 8.80 18.89 11.02
C PRO A 217 8.39 20.18 11.78
N SER A 218 7.58 21.03 11.18
CA SER A 218 7.01 22.29 11.71
C SER A 218 5.96 22.87 10.73
N GLY A 219 5.27 22.03 10.04
CA GLY A 219 4.36 22.27 8.91
C GLY A 219 4.56 21.18 7.85
N TRP A 220 3.52 20.80 7.13
CA TRP A 220 3.61 19.78 6.09
C TRP A 220 4.59 20.20 5.00
N ARG A 221 5.49 19.28 4.63
CA ARG A 221 6.48 19.43 3.55
C ARG A 221 6.56 18.17 2.71
N GLU A 222 6.73 18.35 1.41
CA GLU A 222 6.99 17.25 0.49
C GLU A 222 8.32 16.57 0.81
N ARG A 223 8.28 15.25 0.89
CA ARG A 223 9.46 14.38 0.93
C ARG A 223 9.70 13.75 -0.43
N TYR A 224 8.64 13.20 -1.03
CA TYR A 224 8.65 12.60 -2.37
C TYR A 224 7.34 12.90 -3.10
N VAL A 225 7.46 13.19 -4.42
CA VAL A 225 6.36 13.27 -5.38
C VAL A 225 6.85 12.61 -6.66
N LEU A 226 6.48 11.33 -6.88
CA LEU A 226 7.02 10.48 -7.93
C LEU A 226 5.91 9.77 -8.69
N GLY A 227 6.11 9.57 -9.99
CA GLY A 227 5.16 8.88 -10.87
C GLY A 227 4.29 9.84 -11.69
N PRO A 228 3.55 9.29 -12.68
CA PRO A 228 2.95 10.09 -13.75
C PRO A 228 1.83 11.04 -13.28
N ASP A 229 1.10 10.68 -12.21
CA ASP A 229 -0.05 11.46 -11.68
C ASP A 229 0.19 11.97 -10.25
N ALA A 230 1.45 11.99 -9.80
CA ALA A 230 1.79 12.31 -8.41
C ALA A 230 1.43 13.75 -8.00
N GLY A 231 1.45 14.69 -8.95
CA GLY A 231 1.05 16.09 -8.73
C GLY A 231 -0.43 16.26 -8.38
N ASN A 232 -1.28 15.33 -8.80
CA ASN A 232 -2.73 15.35 -8.59
C ASN A 232 -3.18 14.51 -7.37
N LEU A 233 -2.23 13.90 -6.65
CA LEU A 233 -2.55 13.19 -5.42
C LEU A 233 -2.99 14.16 -4.32
N PRO A 234 -3.96 13.79 -3.48
CA PRO A 234 -4.32 14.57 -2.30
C PRO A 234 -3.10 14.90 -1.44
N SER A 235 -3.07 16.11 -0.89
CA SER A 235 -1.92 16.66 -0.16
C SER A 235 -2.38 17.30 1.15
N LEU A 236 -1.71 16.98 2.25
CA LEU A 236 -1.93 17.63 3.54
C LEU A 236 -1.38 19.06 3.58
N ILE A 237 -0.46 19.41 2.68
CA ILE A 237 -0.02 20.81 2.50
C ILE A 237 -1.19 21.69 2.06
N ALA A 238 -2.06 21.17 1.20
CA ALA A 238 -3.28 21.85 0.77
C ALA A 238 -4.42 21.75 1.79
N GLY A 239 -4.30 20.84 2.76
CA GLY A 239 -5.33 20.51 3.73
C GLY A 239 -6.37 19.52 3.19
N LEU A 240 -6.95 18.72 4.09
CA LEU A 240 -8.05 17.80 3.78
C LEU A 240 -9.27 18.22 4.61
N GLU A 241 -10.37 18.59 3.93
CA GLU A 241 -11.58 19.05 4.59
C GLU A 241 -12.17 17.97 5.52
N GLY A 242 -12.48 18.35 6.77
CA GLY A 242 -13.08 17.45 7.76
C GLY A 242 -12.17 16.35 8.29
N GLU A 243 -10.86 16.40 8.00
CA GLU A 243 -9.90 15.41 8.47
C GLU A 243 -10.01 15.15 9.97
N GLY A 244 -10.13 13.88 10.34
CA GLY A 244 -10.20 13.42 11.73
C GLY A 244 -11.51 13.74 12.46
N GLN A 245 -12.53 14.27 11.79
CA GLN A 245 -13.82 14.63 12.37
C GLN A 245 -14.97 13.81 11.76
N GLY A 246 -16.07 13.66 12.52
CA GLY A 246 -17.28 13.01 12.03
C GLY A 246 -17.05 11.65 11.38
N PRO A 247 -17.45 11.45 10.11
CA PRO A 247 -17.37 10.17 9.42
C PRO A 247 -15.94 9.64 9.25
N TRP A 248 -14.89 10.48 9.32
CA TRP A 248 -13.51 10.03 9.27
C TRP A 248 -13.13 9.09 10.41
N ARG A 249 -13.82 9.19 11.56
CA ARG A 249 -13.55 8.38 12.76
C ARG A 249 -14.20 7.00 12.70
N VAL A 250 -15.02 6.71 11.70
CA VAL A 250 -15.84 5.50 11.65
C VAL A 250 -15.42 4.63 10.48
N ARG A 251 -14.92 3.43 10.76
CA ARG A 251 -14.55 2.44 9.73
C ARG A 251 -15.76 2.09 8.85
N GLY A 252 -15.55 2.10 7.55
CA GLY A 252 -16.56 1.81 6.53
C GLY A 252 -17.33 3.04 6.05
N GLU A 253 -17.27 4.16 6.77
CA GLU A 253 -17.87 5.42 6.32
C GLU A 253 -17.16 5.99 5.11
N LYS A 254 -17.91 6.82 4.35
CA LYS A 254 -17.41 7.46 3.15
C LYS A 254 -17.11 8.93 3.43
N VAL A 255 -15.94 9.37 2.98
CA VAL A 255 -15.47 10.76 3.11
C VAL A 255 -15.10 11.31 1.74
N MET A 256 -15.17 12.62 1.58
CA MET A 256 -14.73 13.32 0.37
C MET A 256 -13.31 13.85 0.57
N VAL A 257 -12.43 13.61 -0.37
CA VAL A 257 -11.07 14.13 -0.40
C VAL A 257 -10.74 14.58 -1.80
N GLY A 258 -10.49 15.88 -1.99
CA GLY A 258 -10.13 16.43 -3.31
C GLY A 258 -11.18 16.18 -4.40
N GLY A 259 -12.48 16.09 -4.04
CA GLY A 259 -13.56 15.79 -4.97
C GLY A 259 -13.78 14.29 -5.26
N GLU A 260 -12.96 13.41 -4.75
CA GLU A 260 -13.09 11.95 -4.87
C GLU A 260 -13.66 11.36 -3.57
N ARG A 261 -14.41 10.25 -3.68
CA ARG A 261 -14.93 9.50 -2.53
C ARG A 261 -13.95 8.44 -2.06
N TYR A 262 -13.77 8.38 -0.75
CA TYR A 262 -12.91 7.40 -0.07
C TYR A 262 -13.71 6.67 1.02
N ILE A 263 -13.33 5.43 1.28
CA ILE A 263 -13.84 4.60 2.38
C ILE A 263 -12.79 4.63 3.50
N VAL A 264 -13.21 4.93 4.72
CA VAL A 264 -12.34 4.86 5.90
C VAL A 264 -12.07 3.38 6.22
N ARG A 265 -10.85 2.94 5.98
CA ARG A 265 -10.42 1.56 6.27
C ARG A 265 -9.99 1.38 7.71
N ALA A 266 -9.30 2.36 8.25
CA ALA A 266 -8.88 2.39 9.64
C ALA A 266 -8.77 3.82 10.16
N PHE A 267 -9.03 4.01 11.46
CA PHE A 267 -8.84 5.27 12.18
C PHE A 267 -8.46 4.98 13.64
N GLU A 268 -7.54 5.77 14.17
CA GLU A 268 -7.14 5.82 15.57
C GLU A 268 -6.80 7.27 15.96
N ALA A 269 -7.21 7.70 17.14
CA ALA A 269 -6.79 8.96 17.73
C ALA A 269 -6.16 8.69 19.09
N VAL A 270 -5.08 9.40 19.39
CA VAL A 270 -4.44 9.47 20.70
C VAL A 270 -4.60 10.90 21.19
N GLU A 271 -5.38 11.05 22.26
CA GLU A 271 -5.71 12.33 22.91
C GLU A 271 -4.92 12.49 24.20
#